data_082ee32e8d4afb1f4e1cb60abd7d1539
#
_entry.id   082ee32e8d4afb1f4e1cb60abd7d1539
#
_cell.length_a   1.000
_cell.length_b   1.000
_cell.length_c   1.000
_cell.angle_alpha   90.00
_cell.angle_beta   90.00
_cell.angle_gamma   90.00
#
_symmetry.space_group_name_H-M   'P 1'
#
loop_
_entity.id
_entity.type
_entity.pdbx_description
1 polymer ?
#
loop_
_entity_poly.entity_id
_entity_poly.type
_entity_poly.pdbx_seq_one_letter_code
_entity_poly.pdbx_strand_id
1 'polypeptide(L)'
;LEVFLPLIAALLGCAALALRPPATLVSLAITLATGVLGAVTPLPRTPAAAGAAARLSWLPATAIGIAAFAAARALQHPLVPRMGPLLVAAAAVVGVAEELLFRRLLYGALAVNGAASAEWGAAAVFAAVHVPAYGIAAFPIDLAAGLLFGWQRWASGTWTSAAVTHAAANVLQSAW
;
A
#
# COMPACT_ATOMS: atom_id res chain seq x y z
N LEU A 1 -10.96 -11.74 17.24
CA LEU A 1 -12.04 -11.78 16.25
C LEU A 1 -12.24 -10.40 15.60
N GLU A 2 -12.21 -9.29 16.38
CA GLU A 2 -12.52 -7.94 15.90
C GLU A 2 -11.60 -7.43 14.76
N VAL A 3 -10.36 -7.89 14.71
CA VAL A 3 -9.40 -7.54 13.64
C VAL A 3 -9.45 -8.54 12.49
N PHE A 4 -9.64 -9.81 12.78
CA PHE A 4 -9.54 -10.87 11.77
C PHE A 4 -10.68 -10.85 10.76
N LEU A 5 -11.93 -10.62 11.19
CA LEU A 5 -13.05 -10.58 10.26
C LEU A 5 -12.95 -9.42 9.25
N PRO A 6 -12.68 -8.16 9.63
CA PRO A 6 -12.44 -7.10 8.66
C PRO A 6 -11.25 -7.34 7.76
N LEU A 7 -10.17 -7.94 8.28
CA LEU A 7 -9.01 -8.28 7.49
C LEU A 7 -9.33 -9.35 6.43
N ILE A 8 -10.02 -10.41 6.80
CA ILE A 8 -10.48 -11.45 5.87
C ILE A 8 -11.41 -10.84 4.82
N ALA A 9 -12.38 -10.01 5.21
CA ALA A 9 -13.28 -9.35 4.28
C ALA A 9 -12.53 -8.45 3.29
N ALA A 10 -11.51 -7.71 3.76
CA ALA A 10 -10.67 -6.88 2.90
C ALA A 10 -9.83 -7.71 1.93
N LEU A 11 -9.23 -8.82 2.39
CA LEU A 11 -8.46 -9.73 1.52
C LEU A 11 -9.35 -10.44 0.50
N LEU A 12 -10.58 -10.81 0.85
CA LEU A 12 -11.56 -11.33 -0.10
C LEU A 12 -11.97 -10.27 -1.13
N GLY A 13 -12.07 -9.00 -0.72
CA GLY A 13 -12.25 -7.87 -1.64
C GLY A 13 -11.11 -7.77 -2.64
N CYS A 14 -9.85 -7.86 -2.19
CA CYS A 14 -8.68 -7.89 -3.07
C CYS A 14 -8.71 -9.11 -4.02
N ALA A 15 -9.08 -10.28 -3.52
CA ALA A 15 -9.24 -11.47 -4.37
C ALA A 15 -10.34 -11.28 -5.42
N ALA A 16 -11.45 -10.62 -5.08
CA ALA A 16 -12.52 -10.30 -6.03
C ALA A 16 -12.07 -9.30 -7.11
N LEU A 17 -11.16 -8.38 -6.78
CA LEU A 17 -10.53 -7.47 -7.75
C LEU A 17 -9.71 -8.23 -8.80
N ALA A 18 -9.02 -9.29 -8.38
CA ALA A 18 -8.23 -10.14 -9.25
C ALA A 18 -9.03 -10.81 -10.38
N LEU A 19 -10.34 -10.97 -10.17
CA LEU A 19 -11.25 -11.60 -11.14
C LEU A 19 -11.94 -10.59 -12.06
N ARG A 20 -11.58 -9.31 -11.99
CA ARG A 20 -12.26 -8.23 -12.73
C ARG A 20 -11.28 -7.42 -13.59
N PRO A 21 -11.73 -6.84 -14.70
CA PRO A 21 -10.92 -5.92 -15.47
C PRO A 21 -10.48 -4.73 -14.59
N PRO A 22 -9.22 -4.29 -14.70
CA PRO A 22 -8.76 -3.10 -14.00
C PRO A 22 -9.53 -1.85 -14.44
N ALA A 23 -9.52 -0.81 -13.60
CA ALA A 23 -10.10 0.51 -13.86
C ALA A 23 -11.63 0.55 -14.09
N THR A 24 -12.40 -0.37 -13.53
CA THR A 24 -13.86 -0.28 -13.50
C THR A 24 -14.34 0.47 -12.24
N LEU A 25 -15.55 1.07 -12.30
CA LEU A 25 -16.19 1.66 -11.11
C LEU A 25 -16.35 0.65 -9.97
N VAL A 26 -16.59 -0.62 -10.32
CA VAL A 26 -16.70 -1.72 -9.35
C VAL A 26 -15.36 -1.98 -8.68
N SER A 27 -14.25 -2.00 -9.44
CA SER A 27 -12.90 -2.15 -8.88
C SER A 27 -12.58 -1.01 -7.92
N LEU A 28 -12.86 0.22 -8.32
CA LEU A 28 -12.68 1.39 -7.46
C LEU A 28 -13.51 1.28 -6.17
N ALA A 29 -14.79 0.92 -6.28
CA ALA A 29 -15.67 0.77 -5.12
C ALA A 29 -15.17 -0.30 -4.14
N ILE A 30 -14.70 -1.46 -4.65
CA ILE A 30 -14.13 -2.51 -3.81
C ILE A 30 -12.86 -2.01 -3.11
N THR A 31 -11.95 -1.35 -3.83
CA THR A 31 -10.71 -0.81 -3.25
C THR A 31 -11.01 0.22 -2.16
N LEU A 32 -11.94 1.12 -2.40
CA LEU A 32 -12.36 2.09 -1.38
C LEU A 32 -13.01 1.42 -0.17
N ALA A 33 -13.84 0.42 -0.38
CA ALA A 33 -14.46 -0.35 0.71
C ALA A 33 -13.39 -1.06 1.56
N THR A 34 -12.39 -1.68 0.95
CA THR A 34 -11.28 -2.31 1.68
C THR A 34 -10.44 -1.28 2.43
N GLY A 35 -10.21 -0.11 1.84
CA GLY A 35 -9.55 1.03 2.50
C GLY A 35 -10.34 1.54 3.71
N VAL A 36 -11.66 1.66 3.60
CA VAL A 36 -12.53 2.04 4.72
C VAL A 36 -12.45 1.00 5.83
N LEU A 37 -12.52 -0.30 5.52
CA LEU A 37 -12.31 -1.35 6.51
C LEU A 37 -10.95 -1.21 7.20
N GLY A 38 -9.90 -0.92 6.42
CA GLY A 38 -8.56 -0.63 6.94
C GLY A 38 -8.54 0.58 7.88
N ALA A 39 -9.32 1.62 7.60
CA ALA A 39 -9.38 2.84 8.39
C ALA A 39 -10.13 2.66 9.72
N VAL A 40 -11.29 1.99 9.69
CA VAL A 40 -12.19 1.93 10.85
C VAL A 40 -11.91 0.75 11.78
N THR A 41 -11.20 -0.28 11.32
CA THR A 41 -10.92 -1.46 12.15
C THR A 41 -9.98 -1.09 13.30
N PRO A 42 -10.36 -1.38 14.57
CA PRO A 42 -9.48 -1.20 15.71
C PRO A 42 -8.21 -2.06 15.55
N LEU A 43 -7.06 -1.48 15.81
CA LEU A 43 -5.81 -2.25 15.83
C LEU A 43 -5.60 -2.90 17.19
N PRO A 44 -4.98 -4.09 17.24
CA PRO A 44 -4.53 -4.66 18.49
C PRO A 44 -3.60 -3.65 19.18
N ARG A 45 -3.74 -3.52 20.49
CA ARG A 45 -2.72 -2.83 21.28
C ARG A 45 -1.47 -3.70 21.23
N THR A 46 -0.57 -3.40 20.30
CA THR A 46 0.79 -3.93 20.40
C THR A 46 1.34 -3.41 21.71
N PRO A 47 1.96 -4.27 22.56
CA PRO A 47 2.83 -3.75 23.60
C PRO A 47 3.74 -2.76 22.88
N ALA A 48 3.72 -1.51 23.33
CA ALA A 48 4.61 -0.51 22.75
C ALA A 48 5.96 -1.22 22.63
N ALA A 49 6.46 -1.35 21.40
CA ALA A 49 7.79 -1.88 21.21
C ALA A 49 8.67 -0.94 22.04
N ALA A 50 9.03 -1.43 23.22
CA ALA A 50 9.56 -0.61 24.28
C ALA A 50 10.76 0.15 23.69
N GLY A 51 10.62 1.46 23.47
CA GLY A 51 11.72 2.33 23.12
C GLY A 51 12.02 2.54 21.64
N ALA A 52 11.21 2.12 20.67
CA ALA A 52 11.42 2.58 19.29
C ALA A 52 10.77 3.95 19.11
N ALA A 53 11.42 5.02 19.58
CA ALA A 53 11.17 6.36 19.07
C ALA A 53 11.23 6.30 17.54
N ALA A 54 10.29 6.96 16.85
CA ALA A 54 10.33 7.05 15.39
C ALA A 54 11.73 7.47 14.96
N ARG A 55 12.39 6.65 14.12
CA ARG A 55 13.77 6.88 13.70
C ARG A 55 13.89 8.04 12.72
N LEU A 56 12.78 8.32 12.02
CA LEU A 56 12.63 9.47 11.12
C LEU A 56 11.27 10.10 11.35
N SER A 57 11.18 11.42 11.15
CA SER A 57 9.85 12.03 11.01
C SER A 57 9.20 11.57 9.69
N TRP A 58 7.89 11.74 9.59
CA TRP A 58 7.14 11.30 8.41
C TRP A 58 7.56 12.00 7.11
N LEU A 59 8.00 13.29 7.19
CA LEU A 59 8.42 14.05 6.00
C LEU A 59 9.66 13.46 5.31
N PRO A 60 10.83 13.25 5.95
CA PRO A 60 11.97 12.64 5.29
C PRO A 60 11.70 11.20 4.86
N ALA A 61 10.92 10.41 5.61
CA ALA A 61 10.55 9.07 5.18
C ALA A 61 9.74 9.12 3.86
N THR A 62 8.80 10.05 3.75
CA THR A 62 8.02 10.28 2.51
C THR A 62 8.91 10.76 1.37
N ALA A 63 9.80 11.73 1.63
CA ALA A 63 10.69 12.27 0.61
C ALA A 63 11.60 11.19 0.01
N ILE A 64 12.16 10.30 0.84
CA ILE A 64 12.95 9.15 0.38
C ILE A 64 12.12 8.25 -0.52
N GLY A 65 10.89 7.92 -0.14
CA GLY A 65 10.01 7.08 -0.94
C GLY A 65 9.65 7.70 -2.28
N ILE A 66 9.27 8.97 -2.31
CA ILE A 66 8.97 9.69 -3.56
C ILE A 66 10.21 9.75 -4.45
N ALA A 67 11.38 10.03 -3.90
CA ALA A 67 12.63 10.05 -4.66
C ALA A 67 12.97 8.68 -5.27
N ALA A 68 12.73 7.58 -4.53
CA ALA A 68 12.93 6.22 -5.04
C ALA A 68 12.01 5.93 -6.23
N PHE A 69 10.71 6.25 -6.15
CA PHE A 69 9.78 6.06 -7.26
C PHE A 69 10.08 6.99 -8.44
N ALA A 70 10.46 8.24 -8.19
CA ALA A 70 10.85 9.16 -9.25
C ALA A 70 12.12 8.68 -9.97
N ALA A 71 13.10 8.16 -9.26
CA ALA A 71 14.30 7.56 -9.84
C ALA A 71 13.96 6.30 -10.65
N ALA A 72 13.16 5.39 -10.10
CA ALA A 72 12.69 4.20 -10.82
C ALA A 72 11.95 4.60 -12.10
N ARG A 73 11.09 5.63 -12.03
CA ARG A 73 10.33 6.14 -13.17
C ARG A 73 11.25 6.75 -14.24
N ALA A 74 12.29 7.49 -13.85
CA ALA A 74 13.25 8.07 -14.77
C ALA A 74 14.09 7.02 -15.52
N LEU A 75 14.28 5.83 -14.93
CA LEU A 75 14.96 4.70 -15.55
C LEU A 75 14.07 3.90 -16.51
N GLN A 76 12.75 4.03 -16.37
CA GLN A 76 11.80 3.39 -17.26
C GLN A 76 11.58 4.30 -18.48
N HIS A 77 11.61 3.74 -19.68
CA HIS A 77 11.21 4.43 -20.91
C HIS A 77 9.75 4.07 -21.22
N PRO A 78 8.78 4.80 -20.68
CA PRO A 78 7.40 4.36 -20.78
C PRO A 78 6.76 4.76 -22.08
N LEU A 79 6.11 3.78 -22.66
CA LEU A 79 5.10 3.96 -23.68
C LEU A 79 3.68 3.94 -23.07
N VAL A 80 3.55 4.38 -21.80
CA VAL A 80 2.23 4.37 -21.15
C VAL A 80 1.43 5.59 -21.61
N PRO A 81 0.24 5.42 -22.18
CA PRO A 81 -0.63 6.54 -22.53
C PRO A 81 -0.92 7.40 -21.29
N ARG A 82 -0.85 8.72 -21.46
CA ARG A 82 -1.22 9.67 -20.38
C ARG A 82 -2.67 9.48 -19.98
N MET A 83 -2.90 9.36 -18.69
CA MET A 83 -4.25 9.30 -18.15
C MET A 83 -4.86 10.70 -18.02
N GLY A 84 -6.18 10.79 -18.19
CA GLY A 84 -6.90 12.03 -17.91
C GLY A 84 -6.88 12.39 -16.41
N PRO A 85 -7.05 13.69 -16.06
CA PRO A 85 -6.90 14.16 -14.68
C PRO A 85 -7.76 13.41 -13.64
N LEU A 86 -8.95 13.01 -14.02
CA LEU A 86 -9.85 12.25 -13.14
C LEU A 86 -9.29 10.85 -12.81
N LEU A 87 -8.70 10.17 -13.79
CA LEU A 87 -8.10 8.86 -13.58
C LEU A 87 -6.81 8.97 -12.74
N VAL A 88 -6.03 10.03 -12.94
CA VAL A 88 -4.86 10.33 -12.09
C VAL A 88 -5.29 10.55 -10.64
N ALA A 89 -6.34 11.34 -10.41
CA ALA A 89 -6.87 11.56 -9.06
C ALA A 89 -7.40 10.24 -8.45
N ALA A 90 -8.12 9.43 -9.23
CA ALA A 90 -8.61 8.13 -8.77
C ALA A 90 -7.44 7.19 -8.40
N ALA A 91 -6.37 7.14 -9.21
CA ALA A 91 -5.19 6.35 -8.92
C ALA A 91 -4.50 6.78 -7.61
N ALA A 92 -4.41 8.08 -7.34
CA ALA A 92 -3.89 8.59 -6.08
C ALA A 92 -4.74 8.15 -4.87
N VAL A 93 -6.07 8.22 -5.00
CA VAL A 93 -7.01 7.78 -3.94
C VAL A 93 -6.92 6.28 -3.71
N VAL A 94 -6.77 5.48 -4.77
CA VAL A 94 -6.54 4.02 -4.69
C VAL A 94 -5.29 3.74 -3.88
N GLY A 95 -4.16 4.40 -4.17
CA GLY A 95 -2.93 4.23 -3.39
C GLY A 95 -3.11 4.51 -1.90
N VAL A 96 -3.87 5.55 -1.53
CA VAL A 96 -4.19 5.82 -0.12
C VAL A 96 -5.06 4.71 0.50
N ALA A 97 -6.08 4.23 -0.22
CA ALA A 97 -6.97 3.17 0.25
C ALA A 97 -6.21 1.84 0.47
N GLU A 98 -5.27 1.53 -0.40
CA GLU A 98 -4.40 0.36 -0.26
C GLU A 98 -3.49 0.47 0.96
N GLU A 99 -2.92 1.64 1.24
CA GLU A 99 -2.07 1.81 2.43
C GLU A 99 -2.87 1.76 3.75
N LEU A 100 -4.14 2.14 3.74
CA LEU A 100 -5.03 1.90 4.87
C LEU A 100 -5.22 0.41 5.14
N LEU A 101 -5.33 -0.41 4.09
CA LEU A 101 -5.41 -1.86 4.24
C LEU A 101 -4.06 -2.47 4.64
N PHE A 102 -3.01 -2.22 3.84
CA PHE A 102 -1.75 -2.96 3.97
C PHE A 102 -0.86 -2.41 5.09
N ARG A 103 -0.74 -1.07 5.26
CA ARG A 103 0.21 -0.48 6.24
C ARG A 103 -0.45 -0.07 7.53
N ARG A 104 -1.75 0.21 7.52
CA ARG A 104 -2.45 0.43 8.78
C ARG A 104 -3.00 -0.88 9.34
N LEU A 105 -3.87 -1.59 8.63
CA LEU A 105 -4.57 -2.76 9.17
C LEU A 105 -3.68 -4.01 9.19
N LEU A 106 -3.23 -4.49 8.03
CA LEU A 106 -2.50 -5.77 7.93
C LEU A 106 -1.15 -5.69 8.67
N TYR A 107 -0.36 -4.65 8.41
CA TYR A 107 0.90 -4.43 9.13
C TYR A 107 0.66 -4.35 10.65
N GLY A 108 -0.35 -3.59 11.07
CA GLY A 108 -0.71 -3.48 12.49
C GLY A 108 -1.12 -4.82 13.11
N ALA A 109 -1.88 -5.64 12.39
CA ALA A 109 -2.26 -6.97 12.84
C ALA A 109 -1.05 -7.92 12.95
N LEU A 110 -0.12 -7.85 12.01
CA LEU A 110 1.09 -8.70 12.00
C LEU A 110 2.16 -8.23 13.01
N ALA A 111 2.15 -6.96 13.39
CA ALA A 111 3.13 -6.37 14.31
C ALA A 111 3.14 -7.00 15.70
N VAL A 112 2.08 -7.70 16.09
CA VAL A 112 2.05 -8.51 17.33
C VAL A 112 3.09 -9.62 17.32
N ASN A 113 3.52 -10.09 16.13
CA ASN A 113 4.54 -11.11 15.91
C ASN A 113 5.94 -10.52 15.63
N GLY A 114 6.08 -9.20 15.79
CA GLY A 114 7.33 -8.49 15.57
C GLY A 114 7.38 -7.68 14.26
N ALA A 115 8.30 -6.72 14.21
CA ALA A 115 8.42 -5.79 13.10
C ALA A 115 8.75 -6.48 11.76
N ALA A 116 9.62 -7.48 11.77
CA ALA A 116 9.97 -8.23 10.55
C ALA A 116 8.76 -8.97 9.96
N SER A 117 7.94 -9.62 10.82
CA SER A 117 6.71 -10.28 10.39
C SER A 117 5.74 -9.28 9.77
N ALA A 118 5.62 -8.10 10.35
CA ALA A 118 4.76 -7.04 9.83
C ALA A 118 5.25 -6.53 8.46
N GLU A 119 6.53 -6.25 8.34
CA GLU A 119 7.14 -5.71 7.12
C GLU A 119 7.07 -6.70 5.96
N TRP A 120 7.63 -7.88 6.13
CA TRP A 120 7.67 -8.90 5.09
C TRP A 120 6.29 -9.47 4.78
N GLY A 121 5.47 -9.73 5.80
CA GLY A 121 4.12 -10.26 5.63
C GLY A 121 3.22 -9.30 4.87
N ALA A 122 3.19 -8.02 5.25
CA ALA A 122 2.39 -7.03 4.54
C ALA A 122 2.89 -6.79 3.11
N ALA A 123 4.22 -6.79 2.89
CA ALA A 123 4.80 -6.63 1.55
C ALA A 123 4.50 -7.84 0.65
N ALA A 124 4.62 -9.06 1.17
CA ALA A 124 4.33 -10.27 0.41
C ALA A 124 2.86 -10.36 0.00
N VAL A 125 1.93 -10.05 0.91
CA VAL A 125 0.50 -10.03 0.60
C VAL A 125 0.19 -8.93 -0.41
N PHE A 126 0.77 -7.74 -0.25
CA PHE A 126 0.64 -6.64 -1.21
C PHE A 126 1.07 -7.08 -2.62
N ALA A 127 2.25 -7.67 -2.76
CA ALA A 127 2.72 -8.17 -4.04
C ALA A 127 1.83 -9.29 -4.62
N ALA A 128 1.39 -10.22 -3.76
CA ALA A 128 0.58 -11.36 -4.21
C ALA A 128 -0.79 -10.96 -4.76
N VAL A 129 -1.46 -9.95 -4.16
CA VAL A 129 -2.77 -9.49 -4.65
C VAL A 129 -2.70 -8.75 -5.99
N HIS A 130 -1.52 -8.31 -6.41
CA HIS A 130 -1.29 -7.65 -7.69
C HIS A 130 -1.02 -8.65 -8.84
N VAL A 131 -0.55 -9.86 -8.52
CA VAL A 131 -0.21 -10.87 -9.53
C VAL A 131 -1.34 -11.16 -10.53
N PRO A 132 -2.62 -11.31 -10.12
CA PRO A 132 -3.69 -11.58 -11.07
C PRO A 132 -3.96 -10.43 -12.05
N ALA A 133 -3.68 -9.19 -11.65
CA ALA A 133 -3.89 -8.01 -12.49
C ALA A 133 -2.70 -7.73 -13.42
N TYR A 134 -1.46 -7.94 -12.94
CA TYR A 134 -0.24 -7.51 -13.63
C TYR A 134 0.68 -8.67 -14.03
N GLY A 135 0.33 -9.90 -13.66
CA GLY A 135 1.13 -11.10 -13.92
C GLY A 135 2.26 -11.31 -12.91
N ILE A 136 2.83 -12.51 -12.91
CA ILE A 136 3.87 -12.93 -11.95
C ILE A 136 5.17 -12.08 -12.06
N ALA A 137 5.44 -11.52 -13.23
CA ALA A 137 6.61 -10.66 -13.45
C ALA A 137 6.54 -9.34 -12.63
N ALA A 138 5.35 -8.89 -12.23
CA ALA A 138 5.18 -7.73 -11.37
C ALA A 138 5.53 -8.03 -9.90
N PHE A 139 5.45 -9.29 -9.47
CA PHE A 139 5.64 -9.67 -8.07
C PHE A 139 6.92 -9.14 -7.44
N PRO A 140 8.13 -9.24 -8.03
CA PRO A 140 9.34 -8.71 -7.42
C PRO A 140 9.35 -7.18 -7.31
N ILE A 141 8.70 -6.48 -8.24
CA ILE A 141 8.58 -5.01 -8.24
C ILE A 141 7.62 -4.58 -7.12
N ASP A 142 6.47 -5.22 -7.04
CA ASP A 142 5.46 -4.93 -6.03
C ASP A 142 5.95 -5.33 -4.63
N LEU A 143 6.75 -6.40 -4.52
CA LEU A 143 7.40 -6.78 -3.26
C LEU A 143 8.39 -5.69 -2.82
N ALA A 144 9.23 -5.18 -3.73
CA ALA A 144 10.17 -4.10 -3.42
C ALA A 144 9.44 -2.81 -3.01
N ALA A 145 8.38 -2.43 -3.73
CA ALA A 145 7.52 -1.32 -3.35
C ALA A 145 6.87 -1.56 -1.98
N GLY A 146 6.37 -2.78 -1.76
CA GLY A 146 5.80 -3.23 -0.50
C GLY A 146 6.74 -3.10 0.69
N LEU A 147 8.00 -3.51 0.51
CA LEU A 147 9.05 -3.36 1.54
C LEU A 147 9.40 -1.90 1.79
N LEU A 148 9.48 -1.06 0.75
CA LEU A 148 9.70 0.38 0.91
C LEU A 148 8.59 1.04 1.74
N PHE A 149 7.33 0.74 1.44
CA PHE A 149 6.19 1.24 2.20
C PHE A 149 6.16 0.69 3.64
N GLY A 150 6.53 -0.59 3.84
CA GLY A 150 6.69 -1.20 5.16
C GLY A 150 7.78 -0.52 5.98
N TRP A 151 8.94 -0.28 5.36
CA TRP A 151 10.03 0.48 5.97
C TRP A 151 9.59 1.91 6.35
N GLN A 152 8.86 2.62 5.47
CA GLN A 152 8.34 3.96 5.80
C GLN A 152 7.41 3.90 7.02
N ARG A 153 6.54 2.89 7.10
CA ARG A 153 5.67 2.67 8.25
C ARG A 153 6.47 2.43 9.53
N TRP A 154 7.52 1.62 9.46
CA TRP A 154 8.40 1.34 10.59
C TRP A 154 9.24 2.55 10.99
N ALA A 155 9.86 3.24 10.02
CA ALA A 155 10.77 4.35 10.28
C ALA A 155 10.04 5.59 10.82
N SER A 156 8.85 5.90 10.31
CA SER A 156 8.08 7.09 10.69
C SER A 156 7.05 6.83 11.80
N GLY A 157 6.79 5.57 12.15
CA GLY A 157 5.74 5.20 13.10
C GLY A 157 4.31 5.41 12.58
N THR A 158 4.13 5.88 11.34
CA THR A 158 2.82 6.16 10.75
C THR A 158 2.66 5.57 9.35
N TRP A 159 1.46 5.13 9.00
CA TRP A 159 1.11 4.67 7.65
C TRP A 159 1.03 5.82 6.63
N THR A 160 0.89 7.06 7.09
CA THR A 160 0.69 8.24 6.22
C THR A 160 1.87 8.50 5.28
N SER A 161 3.11 8.20 5.71
CA SER A 161 4.29 8.33 4.85
C SER A 161 4.18 7.43 3.62
N ALA A 162 3.80 6.17 3.82
CA ALA A 162 3.57 5.22 2.73
C ALA A 162 2.41 5.66 1.83
N ALA A 163 1.30 6.12 2.42
CA ALA A 163 0.14 6.58 1.67
C ALA A 163 0.44 7.78 0.74
N VAL A 164 1.16 8.78 1.24
CA VAL A 164 1.57 9.93 0.43
C VAL A 164 2.55 9.50 -0.67
N THR A 165 3.49 8.62 -0.35
CA THR A 165 4.44 8.08 -1.34
C THR A 165 3.72 7.28 -2.41
N HIS A 166 2.78 6.40 -2.04
CA HIS A 166 2.05 5.57 -2.99
C HIS A 166 1.14 6.42 -3.91
N ALA A 167 0.42 7.38 -3.33
CA ALA A 167 -0.35 8.34 -4.13
C ALA A 167 0.53 9.11 -5.12
N ALA A 168 1.70 9.59 -4.68
CA ALA A 168 2.65 10.27 -5.56
C ALA A 168 3.22 9.34 -6.65
N ALA A 169 3.52 8.08 -6.32
CA ALA A 169 3.98 7.08 -7.30
C ALA A 169 2.92 6.84 -8.38
N ASN A 170 1.65 6.68 -8.01
CA ASN A 170 0.54 6.51 -8.94
C ASN A 170 0.35 7.74 -9.84
N VAL A 171 0.49 8.95 -9.28
CA VAL A 171 0.48 10.19 -10.08
C VAL A 171 1.65 10.22 -11.05
N LEU A 172 2.87 9.94 -10.60
CA LEU A 172 4.07 9.92 -11.44
C LEU A 172 3.95 8.91 -12.59
N GLN A 173 3.37 7.74 -12.36
CA GLN A 173 3.17 6.74 -13.42
C GLN A 173 2.08 7.15 -14.42
N SER A 174 1.07 7.89 -13.97
CA SER A 174 -0.11 8.22 -14.78
C SER A 174 0.03 9.51 -15.57
N ALA A 175 0.92 10.43 -15.16
CA ALA A 175 1.01 11.80 -15.69
C ALA A 175 2.08 11.99 -16.77
N TRP A 176 2.95 10.97 -17.03
CA TRP A 176 4.12 11.11 -17.93
C TRP A 176 4.13 10.07 -19.04
#